data_c86dd1780f5e5f035734e9f9f069bfa7
#
_entry.id   c86dd1780f5e5f035734e9f9f069bfa7
#
_cell.length_a   1.000
_cell.length_b   1.000
_cell.length_c   1.000
_cell.angle_alpha   90.00
_cell.angle_beta   90.00
_cell.angle_gamma   90.00
#
_symmetry.space_group_name_H-M   'P 1'
#
loop_
_entity.id
_entity.type
_entity.pdbx_description
1 polymer ?
#
loop_
_entity_poly.entity_id
_entity_poly.type
_entity_poly.pdbx_seq_one_letter_code
_entity_poly.pdbx_strand_id
1 'polypeptide(L)'
;MKEKLLFINISGTNSKVKLYENGNISENFEFKINGYQKGKIIENDSFFESFRNPKLTRVLNYQNIDKFIIGVSPNEISSKVEIFPIYSLDSTKPVEEKDLSIKTSFVDDNYSLLHSISLGYILDGKDVLSNPTGMHARKIESIKLNVSINNEFINSLKKLCKLLSITCPFNVISNSIALTNELIDEENKDFGCFHINIGDDLTELSMIQKNKVLDLAVIPVGKENFYKDIEISLDITSKDAKLLVENFGTVMPELIEENDHLLVHTTKGQEEKISNKRVGAIMRERANELLQISKKYFDEKSTGKISTNRVFISGPGSKYEGFESLMKYVFQNFIYRNSDEKNIIENYLFNYYSKEFKNLKNFNSNNESKNIFNKKILKNNNLIKTKLKKLLKIG
;
A
#
# COMPACT_ATOMS: atom_id res chain seq x y z
N MET A 1 -32.89 0.16 1.05
CA MET A 1 -32.31 0.75 -0.18
C MET A 1 -31.24 -0.19 -0.68
N LYS A 2 -31.17 -0.41 -1.99
CA LYS A 2 -30.11 -1.21 -2.61
C LYS A 2 -28.85 -0.34 -2.67
N GLU A 3 -27.84 -0.67 -1.87
CA GLU A 3 -26.60 0.11 -1.81
C GLU A 3 -25.69 -0.25 -2.98
N LYS A 4 -25.24 0.76 -3.73
CA LYS A 4 -24.31 0.64 -4.86
C LYS A 4 -22.97 1.28 -4.53
N LEU A 5 -21.93 0.46 -4.55
CA LEU A 5 -20.54 0.85 -4.30
C LEU A 5 -19.74 0.72 -5.58
N LEU A 6 -19.22 1.83 -6.11
CA LEU A 6 -18.25 1.81 -7.20
C LEU A 6 -16.83 1.83 -6.64
N PHE A 7 -16.03 0.89 -7.08
CA PHE A 7 -14.62 0.80 -6.76
C PHE A 7 -13.77 0.94 -8.02
N ILE A 8 -12.77 1.83 -7.98
CA ILE A 8 -11.75 1.96 -9.01
C ILE A 8 -10.37 1.78 -8.36
N ASN A 9 -9.63 0.78 -8.80
CA ASN A 9 -8.25 0.56 -8.39
C ASN A 9 -7.30 1.13 -9.43
N ILE A 10 -6.46 2.08 -9.03
CA ILE A 10 -5.42 2.70 -9.84
C ILE A 10 -4.07 2.13 -9.38
N SER A 11 -3.59 1.11 -10.10
CA SER A 11 -2.31 0.47 -9.80
C SER A 11 -1.60 0.08 -11.11
N GLY A 12 -0.37 0.55 -11.28
CA GLY A 12 0.41 0.30 -12.50
C GLY A 12 -0.24 0.87 -13.76
N THR A 13 -0.08 0.18 -14.87
CA THR A 13 -0.56 0.60 -16.19
C THR A 13 -2.04 0.32 -16.46
N ASN A 14 -2.73 -0.36 -15.54
CA ASN A 14 -4.14 -0.73 -15.69
C ASN A 14 -4.95 -0.23 -14.49
N SER A 15 -6.20 0.14 -14.76
CA SER A 15 -7.22 0.38 -13.73
C SER A 15 -8.24 -0.74 -13.74
N LYS A 16 -8.57 -1.25 -12.56
CA LYS A 16 -9.65 -2.22 -12.38
C LYS A 16 -10.87 -1.53 -11.80
N VAL A 17 -12.04 -1.82 -12.37
CA VAL A 17 -13.31 -1.25 -11.94
C VAL A 17 -14.25 -2.35 -11.51
N LYS A 18 -14.85 -2.20 -10.34
CA LYS A 18 -15.91 -3.09 -9.85
C LYS A 18 -17.08 -2.27 -9.33
N LEU A 19 -18.27 -2.69 -9.71
CA LEU A 19 -19.51 -2.19 -9.14
C LEU A 19 -20.12 -3.29 -8.28
N TYR A 20 -20.40 -2.96 -7.03
CA TYR A 20 -21.11 -3.83 -6.10
C TYR A 20 -22.53 -3.33 -5.92
N GLU A 21 -23.50 -4.23 -6.06
CA GLU A 21 -24.91 -4.00 -5.75
C GLU A 21 -25.36 -4.99 -4.66
N ASN A 22 -25.72 -4.48 -3.50
CA ASN A 22 -26.11 -5.30 -2.34
C ASN A 22 -25.07 -6.39 -1.97
N GLY A 23 -23.80 -6.09 -2.10
CA GLY A 23 -22.72 -7.01 -1.79
C GLY A 23 -22.29 -7.96 -2.92
N ASN A 24 -23.01 -7.98 -4.04
CA ASN A 24 -22.64 -8.79 -5.20
C ASN A 24 -21.97 -7.94 -6.27
N ILE A 25 -21.02 -8.50 -6.98
CA ILE A 25 -20.37 -7.84 -8.11
C ILE A 25 -21.34 -7.84 -9.28
N SER A 26 -21.78 -6.66 -9.73
CA SER A 26 -22.62 -6.47 -10.91
C SER A 26 -21.84 -6.12 -12.16
N GLU A 27 -20.73 -5.39 -12.02
CA GLU A 27 -19.82 -5.07 -13.12
C GLU A 27 -18.37 -5.29 -12.66
N ASN A 28 -17.54 -5.85 -13.57
CA ASN A 28 -16.12 -6.05 -13.36
C ASN A 28 -15.39 -5.93 -14.70
N PHE A 29 -14.51 -4.95 -14.83
CA PHE A 29 -13.69 -4.76 -16.03
C PHE A 29 -12.41 -4.01 -15.69
N GLU A 30 -11.46 -4.06 -16.62
CA GLU A 30 -10.23 -3.30 -16.54
C GLU A 30 -9.98 -2.52 -17.83
N PHE A 31 -9.19 -1.45 -17.72
CA PHE A 31 -8.75 -0.66 -18.85
C PHE A 31 -7.35 -0.09 -18.60
N LYS A 32 -6.65 0.20 -19.69
CA LYS A 32 -5.31 0.77 -19.63
C LYS A 32 -5.35 2.24 -19.21
N ILE A 33 -4.44 2.63 -18.34
CA ILE A 33 -4.20 4.01 -17.93
C ILE A 33 -2.92 4.49 -18.62
N ASN A 34 -3.00 5.61 -19.33
CA ASN A 34 -1.86 6.34 -19.85
C ASN A 34 -1.54 7.52 -18.93
N GLY A 35 -0.33 8.07 -19.02
CA GLY A 35 0.06 9.22 -18.20
C GLY A 35 0.23 8.92 -16.70
N TYR A 36 0.18 7.64 -16.30
CA TYR A 36 0.43 7.19 -14.94
C TYR A 36 1.55 6.14 -14.93
N GLN A 37 2.58 6.36 -14.15
CA GLN A 37 3.72 5.46 -14.05
C GLN A 37 4.38 5.55 -12.68
N LYS A 38 4.82 4.42 -12.14
CA LYS A 38 5.53 4.33 -10.85
C LYS A 38 4.82 5.09 -9.73
N GLY A 39 3.50 4.95 -9.65
CA GLY A 39 2.70 5.60 -8.61
C GLY A 39 2.57 7.12 -8.75
N LYS A 40 2.93 7.72 -9.89
CA LYS A 40 2.79 9.16 -10.20
C LYS A 40 1.97 9.40 -11.45
N ILE A 41 1.24 10.49 -11.46
CA ILE A 41 0.63 11.04 -12.67
C ILE A 41 1.71 11.88 -13.35
N ILE A 42 2.25 11.40 -14.48
CA ILE A 42 3.32 12.05 -15.24
C ILE A 42 2.77 12.96 -16.34
N GLU A 43 1.56 12.66 -16.83
CA GLU A 43 0.88 13.43 -17.85
C GLU A 43 -0.62 13.48 -17.56
N ASN A 44 -1.10 14.64 -17.12
CA ASN A 44 -2.47 14.80 -16.67
C ASN A 44 -3.51 14.55 -17.77
N ASP A 45 -3.30 15.05 -18.98
CA ASP A 45 -4.29 14.95 -20.06
C ASP A 45 -4.48 13.50 -20.47
N SER A 46 -3.42 12.76 -20.72
CA SER A 46 -3.47 11.32 -21.03
C SER A 46 -4.06 10.49 -19.88
N PHE A 47 -3.76 10.90 -18.63
CA PHE A 47 -4.34 10.25 -17.45
C PHE A 47 -5.86 10.43 -17.42
N PHE A 48 -6.36 11.63 -17.53
CA PHE A 48 -7.79 11.91 -17.49
C PHE A 48 -8.54 11.34 -18.69
N GLU A 49 -7.93 11.37 -19.90
CA GLU A 49 -8.50 10.80 -21.13
C GLU A 49 -8.71 9.29 -21.00
N SER A 50 -7.83 8.59 -20.28
CA SER A 50 -7.96 7.14 -20.04
C SER A 50 -9.25 6.78 -19.31
N PHE A 51 -9.80 7.68 -18.49
CA PHE A 51 -11.04 7.47 -17.74
C PHE A 51 -12.31 7.79 -18.53
N ARG A 52 -12.20 8.31 -19.77
CA ARG A 52 -13.32 8.40 -20.72
C ARG A 52 -13.65 7.04 -21.37
N ASN A 53 -13.43 5.97 -20.64
CA ASN A 53 -13.71 4.62 -21.07
C ASN A 53 -15.24 4.41 -21.26
N PRO A 54 -15.70 3.87 -22.41
CA PRO A 54 -17.15 3.71 -22.67
C PRO A 54 -17.87 2.83 -21.64
N LYS A 55 -17.20 1.77 -21.13
CA LYS A 55 -17.80 0.91 -20.09
C LYS A 55 -17.96 1.66 -18.76
N LEU A 56 -16.94 2.44 -18.36
CA LEU A 56 -17.03 3.27 -17.15
C LEU A 56 -18.10 4.34 -17.29
N THR A 57 -18.18 5.02 -18.42
CA THR A 57 -19.21 6.02 -18.71
C THR A 57 -20.61 5.41 -18.64
N ARG A 58 -20.78 4.20 -19.19
CA ARG A 58 -22.05 3.46 -19.07
C ARG A 58 -22.43 3.21 -17.62
N VAL A 59 -21.51 2.70 -16.80
CA VAL A 59 -21.76 2.43 -15.38
C VAL A 59 -22.16 3.69 -14.64
N LEU A 60 -21.46 4.80 -14.88
CA LEU A 60 -21.75 6.08 -14.22
C LEU A 60 -23.08 6.69 -14.64
N ASN A 61 -23.45 6.60 -15.93
CA ASN A 61 -24.67 7.21 -16.46
C ASN A 61 -25.96 6.44 -16.09
N TYR A 62 -25.87 5.12 -15.98
CA TYR A 62 -27.06 4.27 -15.75
C TYR A 62 -27.22 3.79 -14.30
N GLN A 63 -26.23 4.06 -13.44
CA GLN A 63 -26.24 3.58 -12.07
C GLN A 63 -26.22 4.76 -11.09
N ASN A 64 -27.16 4.77 -10.17
CA ASN A 64 -27.07 5.65 -9.00
C ASN A 64 -26.04 5.09 -8.05
N ILE A 65 -24.84 5.70 -8.01
CA ILE A 65 -23.76 5.30 -7.13
C ILE A 65 -23.94 5.99 -5.78
N ASP A 66 -24.04 5.20 -4.71
CA ASP A 66 -24.17 5.73 -3.35
C ASP A 66 -22.80 6.06 -2.76
N LYS A 67 -21.77 5.30 -3.15
CA LYS A 67 -20.41 5.42 -2.62
C LYS A 67 -19.37 5.17 -3.71
N PHE A 68 -18.30 5.94 -3.65
CA PHE A 68 -17.20 5.82 -4.58
C PHE A 68 -15.87 5.66 -3.84
N ILE A 69 -15.08 4.65 -4.21
CA ILE A 69 -13.79 4.35 -3.60
C ILE A 69 -12.71 4.27 -4.66
N ILE A 70 -11.59 4.89 -4.38
CA ILE A 70 -10.39 4.85 -5.23
C ILE A 70 -9.27 4.18 -4.43
N GLY A 71 -8.85 2.99 -4.88
CA GLY A 71 -7.63 2.35 -4.41
C GLY A 71 -6.42 2.89 -5.15
N VAL A 72 -5.36 3.21 -4.44
CA VAL A 72 -4.14 3.79 -5.03
C VAL A 72 -2.87 3.18 -4.43
N SER A 73 -1.83 3.11 -5.25
CA SER A 73 -0.45 2.78 -4.86
C SER A 73 0.47 3.95 -5.22
N PRO A 74 0.45 5.05 -4.45
CA PRO A 74 1.29 6.20 -4.74
C PRO A 74 2.74 5.95 -4.32
N ASN A 75 3.72 6.43 -5.09
CA ASN A 75 5.12 6.30 -4.71
C ASN A 75 5.58 7.30 -3.64
N GLU A 76 4.87 8.40 -3.48
CA GLU A 76 5.11 9.41 -2.44
C GLU A 76 4.14 9.25 -1.27
N ILE A 77 4.23 8.09 -0.61
CA ILE A 77 3.52 7.84 0.63
C ILE A 77 4.42 8.21 1.81
N SER A 78 3.89 8.92 2.78
CA SER A 78 4.57 9.24 4.03
C SER A 78 3.88 8.54 5.19
N SER A 79 4.64 7.79 5.96
CA SER A 79 4.19 7.05 7.12
C SER A 79 4.89 7.62 8.36
N LYS A 80 4.11 8.20 9.30
CA LYS A 80 4.65 8.82 10.51
C LYS A 80 3.82 8.46 11.74
N VAL A 81 4.52 8.08 12.81
CA VAL A 81 3.89 7.89 14.12
C VAL A 81 3.90 9.19 14.89
N GLU A 82 2.73 9.63 15.29
CA GLU A 82 2.50 10.88 16.02
C GLU A 82 1.69 10.64 17.28
N ILE A 83 1.93 11.50 18.29
CA ILE A 83 1.23 11.46 19.57
C ILE A 83 0.35 12.70 19.66
N PHE A 84 -0.94 12.48 19.85
CA PHE A 84 -1.93 13.53 19.96
C PHE A 84 -2.50 13.58 21.38
N PRO A 85 -2.46 14.74 22.06
CA PRO A 85 -3.13 14.88 23.34
C PRO A 85 -4.65 14.78 23.16
N ILE A 86 -5.27 13.98 23.99
CA ILE A 86 -6.70 13.98 24.25
C ILE A 86 -6.89 14.88 25.49
N TYR A 87 -7.71 15.90 25.37
CA TYR A 87 -7.87 16.90 26.44
C TYR A 87 -8.31 16.27 27.76
N SER A 88 -8.04 17.00 28.86
CA SER A 88 -8.29 16.56 30.24
C SER A 88 -9.69 15.99 30.43
N LEU A 89 -9.73 14.73 30.83
CA LEU A 89 -10.95 14.04 31.17
C LEU A 89 -11.29 14.33 32.64
N ASP A 90 -12.56 14.25 32.98
CA ASP A 90 -12.98 14.19 34.35
C ASP A 90 -12.48 12.88 34.98
N SER A 91 -11.44 12.97 35.82
CA SER A 91 -10.81 11.79 36.42
C SER A 91 -11.74 10.99 37.34
N THR A 92 -12.92 11.52 37.65
CA THR A 92 -13.94 10.82 38.43
C THR A 92 -14.75 9.84 37.59
N LYS A 93 -14.71 9.96 36.28
CA LYS A 93 -15.42 9.09 35.33
C LYS A 93 -14.47 8.17 34.60
N PRO A 94 -14.87 6.94 34.30
CA PRO A 94 -14.09 6.07 33.47
C PRO A 94 -14.06 6.58 31.99
N VAL A 95 -12.96 6.30 31.31
CA VAL A 95 -12.79 6.61 29.88
C VAL A 95 -13.82 5.84 29.04
N GLU A 96 -14.56 6.53 28.21
CA GLU A 96 -15.52 5.94 27.27
C GLU A 96 -14.97 5.94 25.83
N GLU A 97 -15.50 5.09 24.94
CA GLU A 97 -15.10 5.05 23.53
C GLU A 97 -15.25 6.39 22.81
N LYS A 98 -16.29 7.17 23.17
CA LYS A 98 -16.49 8.51 22.59
C LYS A 98 -15.34 9.47 22.91
N ASP A 99 -14.68 9.31 24.07
CA ASP A 99 -13.55 10.13 24.48
C ASP A 99 -12.31 9.82 23.66
N LEU A 100 -12.23 8.62 23.08
CA LEU A 100 -11.13 8.16 22.23
C LEU A 100 -11.31 8.54 20.77
N SER A 101 -12.51 8.92 20.36
CA SER A 101 -12.89 9.25 18.98
C SER A 101 -12.49 10.67 18.55
N ILE A 102 -11.37 11.19 19.04
CA ILE A 102 -10.98 12.57 18.78
C ILE A 102 -10.49 12.77 17.34
N LYS A 103 -11.01 13.85 16.76
CA LYS A 103 -10.58 14.38 15.47
C LYS A 103 -9.15 14.91 15.60
N THR A 104 -8.18 14.15 15.13
CA THR A 104 -6.82 14.66 14.99
C THR A 104 -6.77 15.58 13.77
N SER A 105 -6.38 16.83 13.99
CA SER A 105 -6.06 17.74 12.88
C SER A 105 -4.67 17.37 12.34
N PHE A 106 -4.63 16.65 11.23
CA PHE A 106 -3.40 16.56 10.45
C PHE A 106 -3.26 17.86 9.66
N VAL A 107 -2.17 18.56 9.85
CA VAL A 107 -1.86 19.78 9.11
C VAL A 107 -0.47 19.61 8.52
N ASP A 108 -0.42 19.45 7.20
CA ASP A 108 0.80 19.47 6.41
C ASP A 108 0.49 20.22 5.11
N ASP A 109 1.36 21.15 4.72
CA ASP A 109 1.10 22.02 3.56
C ASP A 109 1.22 21.25 2.23
N ASN A 110 2.00 20.18 2.21
CA ASN A 110 2.30 19.39 1.01
C ASN A 110 1.62 18.03 0.96
N TYR A 111 1.09 17.55 2.10
CA TYR A 111 0.52 16.20 2.22
C TYR A 111 -0.90 16.24 2.78
N SER A 112 -1.75 15.38 2.22
CA SER A 112 -3.10 15.07 2.73
C SER A 112 -3.09 13.77 3.50
N LEU A 113 -3.80 13.73 4.64
CA LEU A 113 -3.99 12.52 5.43
C LEU A 113 -4.86 11.54 4.65
N LEU A 114 -4.34 10.33 4.43
CA LEU A 114 -5.05 9.23 3.81
C LEU A 114 -5.64 8.28 4.86
N HIS A 115 -4.81 7.86 5.83
CA HIS A 115 -5.24 7.01 6.94
C HIS A 115 -4.66 7.50 8.26
N SER A 116 -5.41 7.31 9.35
CA SER A 116 -4.96 7.55 10.72
C SER A 116 -5.30 6.32 11.57
N ILE A 117 -4.29 5.48 11.80
CA ILE A 117 -4.43 4.18 12.46
C ILE A 117 -4.05 4.33 13.93
N SER A 118 -4.96 4.01 14.86
CA SER A 118 -4.67 4.04 16.29
C SER A 118 -3.74 2.88 16.66
N LEU A 119 -2.54 3.20 17.14
CA LEU A 119 -1.59 2.22 17.67
C LEU A 119 -1.79 1.95 19.16
N GLY A 120 -2.27 2.93 19.91
CA GLY A 120 -2.51 2.83 21.35
C GLY A 120 -2.68 4.18 22.01
N TYR A 121 -2.68 4.16 23.32
CA TYR A 121 -2.93 5.33 24.17
C TYR A 121 -1.91 5.40 25.31
N ILE A 122 -1.62 6.61 25.77
CA ILE A 122 -0.78 6.88 26.93
C ILE A 122 -1.67 7.53 28.00
N LEU A 123 -1.74 6.91 29.19
CA LEU A 123 -2.48 7.43 30.32
C LEU A 123 -1.52 8.13 31.27
N ASP A 124 -1.87 9.34 31.66
CA ASP A 124 -1.14 10.19 32.62
C ASP A 124 0.38 10.24 32.39
N GLY A 125 0.81 10.08 31.15
CA GLY A 125 2.20 10.10 30.71
C GLY A 125 3.03 8.84 31.02
N LYS A 126 2.45 7.83 31.65
CA LYS A 126 3.15 6.63 32.15
C LYS A 126 2.75 5.34 31.46
N ASP A 127 1.48 5.02 31.50
CA ASP A 127 0.96 3.73 31.05
C ASP A 127 0.63 3.78 29.57
N VAL A 128 1.08 2.77 28.83
CA VAL A 128 0.81 2.65 27.40
C VAL A 128 -0.08 1.43 27.18
N LEU A 129 -1.28 1.65 26.68
CA LEU A 129 -2.32 0.63 26.54
C LEU A 129 -2.85 0.57 25.11
N SER A 130 -3.33 -0.59 24.71
CA SER A 130 -4.01 -0.75 23.41
C SER A 130 -5.43 -0.17 23.44
N ASN A 131 -6.14 -0.32 24.58
CA ASN A 131 -7.48 0.23 24.82
C ASN A 131 -7.61 0.67 26.29
N PRO A 132 -7.83 1.97 26.58
CA PRO A 132 -7.98 2.50 27.92
C PRO A 132 -9.44 2.58 28.40
N THR A 133 -10.42 2.06 27.65
CA THR A 133 -11.84 2.11 28.04
C THR A 133 -12.07 1.46 29.40
N GLY A 134 -12.83 2.13 30.25
CA GLY A 134 -13.11 1.71 31.62
C GLY A 134 -12.06 2.12 32.67
N MET A 135 -10.92 2.68 32.24
CA MET A 135 -9.88 3.16 33.16
C MET A 135 -10.09 4.62 33.53
N HIS A 136 -9.56 5.03 34.67
CA HIS A 136 -9.56 6.43 35.11
C HIS A 136 -8.24 7.09 34.72
N ALA A 137 -8.30 8.28 34.10
CA ALA A 137 -7.13 9.06 33.75
C ALA A 137 -7.45 10.55 33.73
N ARG A 138 -6.46 11.38 34.09
CA ARG A 138 -6.55 12.85 33.95
C ARG A 138 -6.16 13.32 32.59
N LYS A 139 -5.22 12.60 31.94
CA LYS A 139 -4.71 12.93 30.63
C LYS A 139 -4.56 11.66 29.79
N ILE A 140 -5.09 11.69 28.58
CA ILE A 140 -4.87 10.66 27.57
C ILE A 140 -4.16 11.27 26.36
N GLU A 141 -3.21 10.53 25.83
CA GLU A 141 -2.57 10.84 24.55
C GLU A 141 -2.77 9.65 23.62
N SER A 142 -3.22 9.90 22.39
CA SER A 142 -3.37 8.87 21.37
C SER A 142 -2.10 8.73 20.56
N ILE A 143 -1.59 7.50 20.39
CA ILE A 143 -0.49 7.18 19.48
C ILE A 143 -1.11 6.73 18.17
N LYS A 144 -0.84 7.44 17.08
CA LYS A 144 -1.39 7.13 15.75
C LYS A 144 -0.31 7.02 14.70
N LEU A 145 -0.48 6.06 13.81
CA LEU A 145 0.21 6.04 12.53
C LEU A 145 -0.61 6.88 11.55
N ASN A 146 -0.05 7.99 11.10
CA ASN A 146 -0.62 8.82 10.05
C ASN A 146 0.06 8.47 8.73
N VAL A 147 -0.75 8.00 7.79
CA VAL A 147 -0.35 7.73 6.42
C VAL A 147 -0.87 8.86 5.55
N SER A 148 0.01 9.54 4.87
CA SER A 148 -0.30 10.72 4.06
C SER A 148 0.31 10.63 2.67
N ILE A 149 -0.24 11.37 1.74
CA ILE A 149 0.07 11.35 0.32
C ILE A 149 0.18 12.78 -0.19
N ASN A 150 0.97 12.99 -1.22
CA ASN A 150 1.18 14.30 -1.83
C ASN A 150 -0.15 14.95 -2.25
N ASN A 151 -0.28 16.25 -1.96
CA ASN A 151 -1.47 17.05 -2.26
C ASN A 151 -1.77 17.13 -3.76
N GLU A 152 -0.75 17.17 -4.62
CA GLU A 152 -0.94 17.22 -6.07
C GLU A 152 -1.67 15.97 -6.57
N PHE A 153 -1.28 14.80 -6.04
CA PHE A 153 -1.93 13.54 -6.39
C PHE A 153 -3.42 13.52 -5.97
N ILE A 154 -3.71 13.92 -4.72
CA ILE A 154 -5.10 14.03 -4.23
C ILE A 154 -5.91 15.04 -5.04
N ASN A 155 -5.32 16.18 -5.41
CA ASN A 155 -6.00 17.17 -6.23
C ASN A 155 -6.31 16.64 -7.64
N SER A 156 -5.44 15.84 -8.21
CA SER A 156 -5.70 15.15 -9.48
C SER A 156 -6.84 14.15 -9.36
N LEU A 157 -6.92 13.37 -8.26
CA LEU A 157 -8.06 12.49 -8.01
C LEU A 157 -9.37 13.27 -7.81
N LYS A 158 -9.35 14.42 -7.14
CA LYS A 158 -10.52 15.32 -7.04
C LYS A 158 -10.97 15.83 -8.41
N LYS A 159 -10.01 16.20 -9.29
CA LYS A 159 -10.33 16.59 -10.68
C LYS A 159 -10.94 15.41 -11.45
N LEU A 160 -10.40 14.21 -11.28
CA LEU A 160 -10.95 13.00 -11.89
C LEU A 160 -12.41 12.77 -11.44
N CYS A 161 -12.72 12.87 -10.16
CA CYS A 161 -14.08 12.74 -9.65
C CYS A 161 -15.04 13.77 -10.29
N LYS A 162 -14.58 15.01 -10.46
CA LYS A 162 -15.36 16.06 -11.15
C LYS A 162 -15.60 15.72 -12.62
N LEU A 163 -14.56 15.25 -13.33
CA LEU A 163 -14.63 14.84 -14.74
C LEU A 163 -15.65 13.71 -14.93
N LEU A 164 -15.66 12.75 -13.99
CA LEU A 164 -16.59 11.61 -13.98
C LEU A 164 -17.99 11.97 -13.46
N SER A 165 -18.23 13.24 -13.13
CA SER A 165 -19.52 13.73 -12.57
C SER A 165 -19.93 12.96 -11.30
N ILE A 166 -18.97 12.52 -10.50
CA ILE A 166 -19.22 11.82 -9.22
C ILE A 166 -19.76 12.84 -8.22
N THR A 167 -21.00 12.66 -7.81
CA THR A 167 -21.71 13.52 -6.83
C THR A 167 -21.75 12.93 -5.43
N CYS A 168 -21.60 11.59 -5.32
CA CYS A 168 -21.55 10.91 -4.04
C CYS A 168 -20.19 11.14 -3.33
N PRO A 169 -20.15 10.93 -2.01
CA PRO A 169 -18.89 10.93 -1.25
C PRO A 169 -17.90 9.92 -1.82
N PHE A 170 -16.64 10.32 -1.94
CA PHE A 170 -15.58 9.41 -2.32
C PHE A 170 -14.50 9.29 -1.24
N ASN A 171 -13.88 8.13 -1.19
CA ASN A 171 -12.76 7.84 -0.30
C ASN A 171 -11.57 7.32 -1.11
N VAL A 172 -10.37 7.66 -0.66
CA VAL A 172 -9.11 7.15 -1.23
C VAL A 172 -8.47 6.22 -0.23
N ILE A 173 -7.99 5.07 -0.69
CA ILE A 173 -7.39 4.04 0.15
C ILE A 173 -6.04 3.62 -0.41
N SER A 174 -5.07 3.41 0.48
CA SER A 174 -3.80 2.78 0.12
C SER A 174 -4.00 1.29 -0.14
N ASN A 175 -3.60 0.84 -1.32
CA ASN A 175 -3.60 -0.59 -1.68
C ASN A 175 -2.68 -1.40 -0.75
N SER A 176 -1.55 -0.84 -0.31
CA SER A 176 -0.64 -1.52 0.64
C SER A 176 -1.33 -1.92 1.93
N ILE A 177 -2.19 -1.05 2.48
CA ILE A 177 -2.96 -1.36 3.71
C ILE A 177 -4.00 -2.45 3.41
N ALA A 178 -4.69 -2.34 2.27
CA ALA A 178 -5.69 -3.31 1.87
C ALA A 178 -5.09 -4.71 1.68
N LEU A 179 -4.01 -4.82 0.90
CA LEU A 179 -3.28 -6.06 0.67
C LEU A 179 -2.81 -6.70 1.97
N THR A 180 -2.15 -5.92 2.81
CA THR A 180 -1.60 -6.40 4.07
C THR A 180 -2.68 -6.98 5.00
N ASN A 181 -3.84 -6.33 5.07
CA ASN A 181 -4.92 -6.78 5.94
C ASN A 181 -5.60 -8.07 5.46
N GLU A 182 -5.68 -8.28 4.15
CA GLU A 182 -6.37 -9.45 3.59
C GLU A 182 -5.44 -10.65 3.35
N LEU A 183 -4.19 -10.41 2.93
CA LEU A 183 -3.24 -11.48 2.61
C LEU A 183 -2.67 -12.18 3.83
N ILE A 184 -2.57 -11.46 4.94
CA ILE A 184 -1.93 -11.97 6.15
C ILE A 184 -3.01 -12.33 7.15
N ASP A 185 -2.99 -13.57 7.64
CA ASP A 185 -3.90 -14.02 8.67
C ASP A 185 -3.70 -13.30 10.01
N GLU A 186 -4.72 -13.32 10.85
CA GLU A 186 -4.73 -12.59 12.12
C GLU A 186 -3.63 -13.05 13.08
N GLU A 187 -3.29 -14.33 13.08
CA GLU A 187 -2.24 -14.86 13.93
C GLU A 187 -0.88 -14.27 13.57
N ASN A 188 -0.53 -14.26 12.27
CA ASN A 188 0.71 -13.67 11.80
C ASN A 188 0.75 -12.15 11.95
N LYS A 189 -0.37 -11.46 11.80
CA LYS A 189 -0.49 -10.03 12.10
C LYS A 189 -0.30 -9.73 13.59
N ASP A 190 -0.79 -10.59 14.47
CA ASP A 190 -0.67 -10.41 15.92
C ASP A 190 0.77 -10.61 16.38
N PHE A 191 1.40 -11.71 15.98
CA PHE A 191 2.82 -11.97 16.30
C PHE A 191 3.76 -10.93 15.71
N GLY A 192 3.42 -10.39 14.57
CA GLY A 192 4.23 -9.45 13.81
C GLY A 192 4.88 -10.10 12.59
N CYS A 193 4.89 -9.34 11.50
CA CYS A 193 5.49 -9.75 10.23
C CYS A 193 5.85 -8.54 9.38
N PHE A 194 6.68 -8.82 8.36
CA PHE A 194 6.94 -7.92 7.25
C PHE A 194 6.21 -8.40 6.01
N HIS A 195 5.75 -7.48 5.19
CA HIS A 195 5.13 -7.77 3.92
C HIS A 195 5.83 -7.00 2.80
N ILE A 196 6.17 -7.72 1.72
CA ILE A 196 6.78 -7.20 0.51
C ILE A 196 5.82 -7.50 -0.64
N ASN A 197 5.22 -6.49 -1.24
CA ASN A 197 4.40 -6.64 -2.43
C ASN A 197 5.15 -6.11 -3.65
N ILE A 198 5.61 -7.00 -4.55
CA ILE A 198 6.30 -6.62 -5.78
C ILE A 198 5.26 -6.51 -6.90
N GLY A 199 4.68 -5.32 -7.06
CA GLY A 199 3.71 -5.00 -8.12
C GLY A 199 4.34 -4.88 -9.51
N ASP A 200 3.56 -4.36 -10.46
CA ASP A 200 4.08 -4.12 -11.82
C ASP A 200 5.11 -2.98 -11.83
N ASP A 201 4.79 -1.84 -11.23
CA ASP A 201 5.62 -0.62 -11.26
C ASP A 201 6.37 -0.33 -9.96
N LEU A 202 5.86 -0.84 -8.86
CA LEU A 202 6.28 -0.49 -7.49
C LEU A 202 6.43 -1.74 -6.63
N THR A 203 7.27 -1.62 -5.61
CA THR A 203 7.29 -2.55 -4.48
C THR A 203 6.82 -1.81 -3.22
N GLU A 204 5.80 -2.35 -2.59
CA GLU A 204 5.22 -1.81 -1.36
C GLU A 204 5.70 -2.63 -0.17
N LEU A 205 6.14 -1.95 0.88
CA LEU A 205 6.66 -2.54 2.10
C LEU A 205 5.75 -2.19 3.27
N SER A 206 5.39 -3.18 4.07
CA SER A 206 4.57 -2.98 5.27
C SER A 206 5.16 -3.70 6.47
N MET A 207 5.08 -3.07 7.63
CA MET A 207 5.40 -3.66 8.93
C MET A 207 4.16 -3.77 9.78
N ILE A 208 3.86 -4.95 10.30
CA ILE A 208 2.64 -5.25 11.05
C ILE A 208 2.99 -5.90 12.36
N GLN A 209 2.30 -5.55 13.45
CA GLN A 209 2.30 -6.27 14.72
C GLN A 209 1.04 -5.93 15.51
N LYS A 210 0.56 -6.90 16.31
CA LYS A 210 -0.68 -6.75 17.12
C LYS A 210 -1.87 -6.29 16.28
N ASN A 211 -2.02 -6.88 15.10
CA ASN A 211 -3.06 -6.57 14.13
C ASN A 211 -3.07 -5.10 13.66
N LYS A 212 -1.93 -4.40 13.76
CA LYS A 212 -1.81 -2.99 13.37
C LYS A 212 -0.63 -2.77 12.43
N VAL A 213 -0.85 -2.01 11.39
CA VAL A 213 0.23 -1.52 10.53
C VAL A 213 1.05 -0.49 11.31
N LEU A 214 2.34 -0.68 11.41
CA LEU A 214 3.28 0.16 12.15
C LEU A 214 4.10 1.09 11.26
N ASP A 215 4.34 0.71 10.03
CA ASP A 215 5.05 1.51 9.05
C ASP A 215 4.76 1.03 7.62
N LEU A 216 4.87 1.93 6.65
CA LEU A 216 4.70 1.68 5.23
C LEU A 216 5.79 2.41 4.45
N ALA A 217 6.27 1.78 3.38
CA ALA A 217 7.14 2.44 2.40
C ALA A 217 6.87 1.91 0.99
N VAL A 218 7.34 2.65 0.01
CA VAL A 218 7.24 2.29 -1.40
C VAL A 218 8.61 2.46 -2.06
N ILE A 219 9.01 1.45 -2.83
CA ILE A 219 10.19 1.48 -3.69
C ILE A 219 9.68 1.62 -5.14
N PRO A 220 10.15 2.61 -5.94
CA PRO A 220 9.69 2.82 -7.32
C PRO A 220 10.33 1.82 -8.31
N VAL A 221 10.31 0.56 -7.94
CA VAL A 221 10.82 -0.60 -8.68
C VAL A 221 9.80 -1.72 -8.57
N GLY A 222 9.43 -2.33 -9.68
CA GLY A 222 8.50 -3.44 -9.77
C GLY A 222 8.86 -4.40 -10.91
N LYS A 223 7.90 -5.22 -11.32
CA LYS A 223 8.04 -6.22 -12.37
C LYS A 223 8.53 -5.64 -13.70
N GLU A 224 8.06 -4.45 -14.10
CA GLU A 224 8.48 -3.78 -15.32
C GLU A 224 9.98 -3.49 -15.37
N ASN A 225 10.65 -3.41 -14.23
CA ASN A 225 12.10 -3.20 -14.18
C ASN A 225 12.87 -4.43 -14.63
N PHE A 226 12.36 -5.64 -14.41
CA PHE A 226 12.99 -6.86 -14.94
C PHE A 226 13.03 -6.83 -16.49
N TYR A 227 11.93 -6.39 -17.13
CA TYR A 227 11.90 -6.26 -18.60
C TYR A 227 12.91 -5.23 -19.10
N LYS A 228 12.98 -4.06 -18.44
CA LYS A 228 13.92 -2.98 -18.81
C LYS A 228 15.38 -3.38 -18.64
N ASP A 229 15.68 -4.11 -17.58
CA ASP A 229 17.05 -4.57 -17.37
C ASP A 229 17.49 -5.56 -18.43
N ILE A 230 16.60 -6.45 -18.86
CA ILE A 230 16.85 -7.39 -19.95
C ILE A 230 16.97 -6.64 -21.29
N GLU A 231 16.03 -5.72 -21.60
CA GLU A 231 16.05 -4.88 -22.79
C GLU A 231 17.39 -4.14 -22.95
N ILE A 232 17.82 -3.45 -21.90
CA ILE A 232 19.05 -2.64 -21.90
C ILE A 232 20.30 -3.51 -21.91
N SER A 233 20.35 -4.55 -21.07
CA SER A 233 21.56 -5.36 -20.91
C SER A 233 21.86 -6.26 -22.10
N LEU A 234 20.85 -6.59 -22.89
CA LEU A 234 20.95 -7.48 -24.05
C LEU A 234 20.78 -6.75 -25.40
N ASP A 235 20.52 -5.44 -25.38
CA ASP A 235 20.26 -4.60 -26.57
C ASP A 235 19.17 -5.18 -27.48
N ILE A 236 18.09 -5.69 -26.89
CA ILE A 236 16.98 -6.33 -27.60
C ILE A 236 15.73 -5.47 -27.57
N THR A 237 14.71 -5.85 -28.37
CA THR A 237 13.44 -5.11 -28.39
C THR A 237 12.71 -5.28 -27.06
N SER A 238 11.96 -4.24 -26.65
CA SER A 238 11.11 -4.27 -25.46
C SER A 238 10.09 -5.41 -25.49
N LYS A 239 9.61 -5.77 -26.69
CA LYS A 239 8.69 -6.88 -26.90
C LYS A 239 9.37 -8.22 -26.57
N ASP A 240 10.58 -8.44 -27.10
CA ASP A 240 11.31 -9.68 -26.85
C ASP A 240 11.79 -9.78 -25.41
N ALA A 241 12.24 -8.68 -24.82
CA ALA A 241 12.57 -8.61 -23.40
C ALA A 241 11.39 -9.06 -22.50
N LYS A 242 10.19 -8.56 -22.80
CA LYS A 242 8.98 -8.97 -22.08
C LYS A 242 8.66 -10.45 -22.29
N LEU A 243 8.72 -10.94 -23.52
CA LEU A 243 8.49 -12.36 -23.82
C LEU A 243 9.49 -13.28 -23.12
N LEU A 244 10.77 -12.89 -23.09
CA LEU A 244 11.81 -13.64 -22.38
C LEU A 244 11.49 -13.78 -20.89
N VAL A 245 11.21 -12.66 -20.23
CA VAL A 245 10.94 -12.66 -18.79
C VAL A 245 9.64 -13.40 -18.45
N GLU A 246 8.58 -13.25 -19.25
CA GLU A 246 7.29 -13.91 -18.97
C GLU A 246 7.34 -15.43 -19.18
N ASN A 247 8.08 -15.91 -20.18
CA ASN A 247 8.09 -17.33 -20.54
C ASN A 247 9.27 -18.11 -19.96
N PHE A 248 10.41 -17.46 -19.73
CA PHE A 248 11.66 -18.10 -19.35
C PHE A 248 12.29 -17.48 -18.11
N GLY A 249 11.61 -16.51 -17.48
CA GLY A 249 12.15 -15.78 -16.34
C GLY A 249 12.36 -16.66 -15.10
N THR A 250 13.60 -16.72 -14.65
CA THR A 250 13.99 -17.34 -13.38
C THR A 250 15.00 -16.46 -12.66
N VAL A 251 15.04 -16.54 -11.35
CA VAL A 251 16.09 -15.91 -10.53
C VAL A 251 17.13 -16.94 -10.02
N MET A 252 17.12 -18.14 -10.62
CA MET A 252 18.05 -19.25 -10.35
C MET A 252 18.82 -19.66 -11.63
N PRO A 253 19.72 -18.82 -12.14
CA PRO A 253 20.46 -19.11 -13.36
C PRO A 253 21.28 -20.40 -13.28
N GLU A 254 21.56 -20.91 -12.10
CA GLU A 254 22.29 -22.17 -11.87
C GLU A 254 21.50 -23.41 -12.32
N LEU A 255 20.18 -23.31 -12.39
CA LEU A 255 19.30 -24.39 -12.84
C LEU A 255 19.17 -24.48 -14.36
N ILE A 256 19.66 -23.47 -15.10
CA ILE A 256 19.58 -23.41 -16.56
C ILE A 256 20.79 -24.10 -17.18
N GLU A 257 20.52 -24.96 -18.20
CA GLU A 257 21.57 -25.63 -18.95
C GLU A 257 22.44 -24.63 -19.74
N GLU A 258 23.73 -24.86 -19.84
CA GLU A 258 24.69 -23.99 -20.54
C GLU A 258 24.35 -23.78 -22.04
N ASN A 259 23.75 -24.79 -22.67
CA ASN A 259 23.40 -24.77 -24.10
C ASN A 259 21.99 -24.24 -24.40
N ASP A 260 21.25 -23.80 -23.37
CA ASP A 260 19.93 -23.24 -23.56
C ASP A 260 20.02 -21.80 -24.11
N HIS A 261 19.63 -21.65 -25.39
CA HIS A 261 19.69 -20.37 -26.10
C HIS A 261 18.33 -20.02 -26.65
N LEU A 262 17.99 -18.74 -26.57
CA LEU A 262 16.76 -18.14 -27.05
C LEU A 262 17.05 -17.23 -28.27
N LEU A 263 16.19 -17.28 -29.25
CA LEU A 263 16.27 -16.40 -30.44
C LEU A 263 15.49 -15.12 -30.18
N VAL A 264 16.11 -13.98 -30.37
CA VAL A 264 15.53 -12.65 -30.08
C VAL A 264 15.87 -11.65 -31.18
N HIS A 265 15.16 -10.53 -31.23
CA HIS A 265 15.44 -9.42 -32.12
C HIS A 265 16.15 -8.29 -31.36
N THR A 266 17.31 -7.91 -31.86
CA THR A 266 18.04 -6.74 -31.36
C THR A 266 17.29 -5.46 -31.71
N THR A 267 17.65 -4.35 -31.04
CA THR A 267 17.12 -3.01 -31.35
C THR A 267 17.40 -2.59 -32.79
N LYS A 268 18.42 -3.19 -33.45
CA LYS A 268 18.78 -2.97 -34.86
C LYS A 268 18.01 -3.87 -35.85
N GLY A 269 17.09 -4.71 -35.35
CA GLY A 269 16.28 -5.60 -36.14
C GLY A 269 17.00 -6.87 -36.62
N GLN A 270 18.12 -7.21 -36.02
CA GLN A 270 18.86 -8.46 -36.32
C GLN A 270 18.42 -9.56 -35.36
N GLU A 271 18.38 -10.80 -35.84
CA GLU A 271 18.20 -11.96 -34.98
C GLU A 271 19.51 -12.35 -34.30
N GLU A 272 19.44 -12.56 -32.96
CA GLU A 272 20.59 -12.99 -32.18
C GLU A 272 20.20 -14.14 -31.22
N LYS A 273 21.15 -15.04 -30.99
CA LYS A 273 21.00 -16.11 -30.01
C LYS A 273 21.54 -15.65 -28.63
N ILE A 274 20.70 -15.61 -27.63
CA ILE A 274 21.05 -15.20 -26.30
C ILE A 274 20.94 -16.39 -25.34
N SER A 275 21.94 -16.56 -24.48
CA SER A 275 21.90 -17.58 -23.42
C SER A 275 20.79 -17.27 -22.42
N ASN A 276 19.89 -18.23 -22.19
CA ASN A 276 18.85 -18.13 -21.17
C ASN A 276 19.42 -17.97 -19.77
N LYS A 277 20.58 -18.58 -19.50
CA LYS A 277 21.33 -18.42 -18.25
C LYS A 277 21.71 -16.96 -17.98
N ARG A 278 22.06 -16.19 -19.03
CA ARG A 278 22.34 -14.76 -18.93
C ARG A 278 21.08 -13.96 -18.59
N VAL A 279 19.93 -14.31 -19.14
CA VAL A 279 18.63 -13.71 -18.77
C VAL A 279 18.36 -13.93 -17.28
N GLY A 280 18.48 -15.16 -16.80
CA GLY A 280 18.30 -15.50 -15.39
C GLY A 280 19.27 -14.76 -14.46
N ALA A 281 20.52 -14.59 -14.87
CA ALA A 281 21.53 -13.86 -14.07
C ALA A 281 21.14 -12.37 -13.90
N ILE A 282 20.70 -11.70 -14.97
CA ILE A 282 20.23 -10.29 -14.90
C ILE A 282 19.02 -10.18 -13.99
N MET A 283 18.05 -11.09 -14.14
CA MET A 283 16.85 -11.11 -13.29
C MET A 283 17.18 -11.33 -11.82
N ARG A 284 18.14 -12.22 -11.52
CA ARG A 284 18.60 -12.48 -10.15
C ARG A 284 19.21 -11.24 -9.50
N GLU A 285 20.06 -10.50 -10.23
CA GLU A 285 20.66 -9.27 -9.69
C GLU A 285 19.60 -8.24 -9.33
N ARG A 286 18.60 -8.02 -10.18
CA ARG A 286 17.47 -7.11 -9.87
C ARG A 286 16.66 -7.59 -8.67
N ALA A 287 16.32 -8.87 -8.61
CA ALA A 287 15.57 -9.44 -7.50
C ALA A 287 16.36 -9.32 -6.19
N ASN A 288 17.66 -9.65 -6.22
CA ASN A 288 18.52 -9.54 -5.05
C ASN A 288 18.64 -8.10 -4.57
N GLU A 289 18.87 -7.12 -5.45
CA GLU A 289 18.90 -5.70 -5.11
C GLU A 289 17.62 -5.28 -4.39
N LEU A 290 16.45 -5.61 -4.95
CA LEU A 290 15.16 -5.26 -4.40
C LEU A 290 14.95 -5.85 -3.00
N LEU A 291 15.33 -7.13 -2.81
CA LEU A 291 15.23 -7.80 -1.52
C LEU A 291 16.21 -7.23 -0.49
N GLN A 292 17.42 -6.87 -0.89
CA GLN A 292 18.40 -6.24 0.01
C GLN A 292 17.93 -4.85 0.47
N ILE A 293 17.36 -4.03 -0.44
CA ILE A 293 16.76 -2.74 -0.08
C ILE A 293 15.60 -2.94 0.91
N SER A 294 14.74 -3.93 0.64
CA SER A 294 13.63 -4.26 1.52
C SER A 294 14.09 -4.71 2.90
N LYS A 295 15.11 -5.57 2.96
CA LYS A 295 15.71 -6.03 4.22
C LYS A 295 16.30 -4.86 5.01
N LYS A 296 17.10 -4.02 4.36
CA LYS A 296 17.67 -2.83 5.00
C LYS A 296 16.59 -1.93 5.60
N TYR A 297 15.52 -1.67 4.87
CA TYR A 297 14.38 -0.89 5.39
C TYR A 297 13.79 -1.53 6.64
N PHE A 298 13.54 -2.85 6.64
CA PHE A 298 12.99 -3.55 7.79
C PHE A 298 13.94 -3.55 8.98
N ASP A 299 15.23 -3.76 8.75
CA ASP A 299 16.26 -3.73 9.80
C ASP A 299 16.33 -2.34 10.47
N GLU A 300 16.33 -1.27 9.68
CA GLU A 300 16.34 0.11 10.19
C GLU A 300 15.07 0.48 10.98
N LYS A 301 13.90 0.05 10.49
CA LYS A 301 12.61 0.41 11.07
C LYS A 301 12.19 -0.48 12.23
N SER A 302 12.62 -1.74 12.23
CA SER A 302 12.30 -2.71 13.30
C SER A 302 13.08 -2.47 14.57
N THR A 303 14.18 -1.70 14.54
CA THR A 303 15.05 -1.48 15.70
C THR A 303 14.25 -1.07 16.93
N GLY A 304 13.96 -2.06 17.78
CA GLY A 304 13.20 -1.93 19.03
C GLY A 304 11.69 -1.71 18.88
N LYS A 305 11.11 -1.94 17.69
CA LYS A 305 9.68 -1.87 17.45
C LYS A 305 9.06 -3.25 17.26
N ILE A 306 9.68 -4.10 16.44
CA ILE A 306 9.19 -5.43 16.12
C ILE A 306 10.28 -6.45 16.42
N SER A 307 9.87 -7.56 17.03
CA SER A 307 10.70 -8.76 17.15
C SER A 307 10.01 -9.86 16.35
N THR A 308 10.23 -9.89 15.04
CA THR A 308 9.66 -10.91 14.17
C THR A 308 10.71 -11.41 13.18
N ASN A 309 10.53 -12.68 12.79
CA ASN A 309 11.30 -13.32 11.72
C ASN A 309 10.38 -13.77 10.57
N ARG A 310 9.17 -13.23 10.46
CA ARG A 310 8.19 -13.62 9.44
C ARG A 310 8.18 -12.59 8.32
N VAL A 311 8.37 -13.06 7.08
CA VAL A 311 8.29 -12.25 5.87
C VAL A 311 7.28 -12.86 4.92
N PHE A 312 6.30 -12.06 4.52
CA PHE A 312 5.33 -12.40 3.49
C PHE A 312 5.71 -11.68 2.20
N ILE A 313 5.57 -12.37 1.08
CA ILE A 313 5.77 -11.79 -0.22
C ILE A 313 4.56 -12.02 -1.10
N SER A 314 4.25 -11.05 -1.93
CA SER A 314 3.15 -11.07 -2.87
C SER A 314 3.49 -10.27 -4.13
N GLY A 315 2.57 -10.25 -5.08
CA GLY A 315 2.70 -9.47 -6.30
C GLY A 315 3.25 -10.24 -7.49
N PRO A 316 2.95 -9.74 -8.70
CA PRO A 316 3.36 -10.40 -9.95
C PRO A 316 4.88 -10.50 -10.10
N GLY A 317 5.65 -9.57 -9.53
CA GLY A 317 7.10 -9.56 -9.61
C GLY A 317 7.80 -10.60 -8.72
N SER A 318 7.07 -11.26 -7.82
CA SER A 318 7.61 -12.32 -6.94
C SER A 318 7.37 -13.74 -7.46
N LYS A 319 6.70 -13.91 -8.61
CA LYS A 319 6.23 -15.22 -9.10
C LYS A 319 7.26 -15.96 -9.97
N TYR A 320 8.43 -15.40 -10.18
CA TYR A 320 9.47 -16.05 -10.97
C TYR A 320 10.08 -17.24 -10.24
N GLU A 321 10.45 -18.26 -11.02
CA GLU A 321 11.08 -19.45 -10.49
C GLU A 321 12.34 -19.10 -9.66
N GLY A 322 12.50 -19.78 -8.52
CA GLY A 322 13.62 -19.57 -7.61
C GLY A 322 13.52 -18.40 -6.66
N PHE A 323 12.46 -17.59 -6.76
CA PHE A 323 12.30 -16.41 -5.90
C PHE A 323 12.27 -16.77 -4.40
N GLU A 324 11.62 -17.88 -4.05
CA GLU A 324 11.60 -18.39 -2.67
C GLU A 324 13.00 -18.72 -2.14
N SER A 325 13.82 -19.35 -2.96
CA SER A 325 15.21 -19.68 -2.58
C SER A 325 16.05 -18.42 -2.36
N LEU A 326 15.88 -17.43 -3.23
CA LEU A 326 16.55 -16.13 -3.08
C LEU A 326 16.06 -15.39 -1.82
N MET A 327 14.77 -15.44 -1.51
CA MET A 327 14.21 -14.91 -0.28
C MET A 327 14.84 -15.55 0.97
N LYS A 328 14.95 -16.89 1.00
CA LYS A 328 15.58 -17.61 2.09
C LYS A 328 17.05 -17.24 2.26
N TYR A 329 17.74 -16.99 1.17
CA TYR A 329 19.15 -16.54 1.19
C TYR A 329 19.27 -15.13 1.77
N VAL A 330 18.45 -14.17 1.33
CA VAL A 330 18.51 -12.77 1.78
C VAL A 330 17.99 -12.61 3.21
N PHE A 331 16.85 -13.22 3.52
CA PHE A 331 16.19 -13.14 4.82
C PHE A 331 16.48 -14.40 5.66
N GLN A 332 17.75 -14.68 5.91
CA GLN A 332 18.18 -15.82 6.74
C GLN A 332 17.38 -15.87 8.05
N ASN A 333 16.91 -17.06 8.44
CA ASN A 333 16.09 -17.30 9.62
C ASN A 333 14.66 -16.74 9.58
N PHE A 334 14.17 -16.28 8.44
CA PHE A 334 12.79 -15.83 8.28
C PHE A 334 11.89 -16.96 7.77
N ILE A 335 10.65 -16.96 8.25
CA ILE A 335 9.59 -17.82 7.73
C ILE A 335 8.98 -17.11 6.54
N TYR A 336 9.13 -17.70 5.37
CA TYR A 336 8.60 -17.19 4.11
C TYR A 336 7.21 -17.79 3.83
N ARG A 337 6.31 -16.95 3.32
CA ARG A 337 5.02 -17.38 2.74
C ARG A 337 4.71 -16.57 1.48
N ASN A 338 4.31 -17.26 0.42
CA ASN A 338 3.78 -16.66 -0.79
C ASN A 338 2.25 -16.56 -0.66
N SER A 339 1.67 -15.46 -1.10
CA SER A 339 0.24 -15.24 -1.05
C SER A 339 -0.31 -14.91 -2.44
N ASP A 340 -1.38 -15.60 -2.83
CA ASP A 340 -2.06 -15.35 -4.10
C ASP A 340 -3.03 -14.16 -4.01
N GLU A 341 -2.86 -13.21 -4.92
CA GLU A 341 -3.54 -11.89 -4.89
C GLU A 341 -4.89 -11.82 -5.61
N LYS A 342 -5.50 -12.92 -5.99
CA LYS A 342 -6.76 -12.85 -6.74
C LYS A 342 -7.88 -12.20 -5.93
N ASN A 343 -8.30 -11.01 -6.36
CA ASN A 343 -9.45 -10.24 -5.82
C ASN A 343 -9.33 -9.75 -4.37
N ILE A 344 -8.13 -9.69 -3.81
CA ILE A 344 -7.92 -9.43 -2.38
C ILE A 344 -8.18 -7.97 -2.02
N ILE A 345 -7.67 -7.03 -2.81
CA ILE A 345 -7.91 -5.59 -2.57
C ILE A 345 -9.41 -5.31 -2.57
N GLU A 346 -10.11 -5.90 -3.52
CA GLU A 346 -11.54 -5.72 -3.68
C GLU A 346 -12.34 -6.33 -2.52
N ASN A 347 -11.94 -7.50 -2.03
CA ASN A 347 -12.57 -8.14 -0.88
C ASN A 347 -12.35 -7.33 0.40
N TYR A 348 -11.12 -6.84 0.62
CA TYR A 348 -10.84 -5.95 1.74
C TYR A 348 -11.71 -4.70 1.70
N LEU A 349 -11.80 -4.06 0.55
CA LEU A 349 -12.57 -2.86 0.37
C LEU A 349 -14.05 -3.09 0.66
N PHE A 350 -14.59 -4.19 0.16
CA PHE A 350 -15.95 -4.59 0.46
C PHE A 350 -16.17 -4.85 1.95
N ASN A 351 -15.30 -5.62 2.58
CA ASN A 351 -15.38 -5.97 4.01
C ASN A 351 -15.16 -4.75 4.91
N TYR A 352 -14.18 -3.91 4.60
CA TYR A 352 -13.87 -2.69 5.34
C TYR A 352 -15.06 -1.73 5.32
N TYR A 353 -15.64 -1.50 4.16
CA TYR A 353 -16.76 -0.58 4.03
C TYR A 353 -18.09 -1.15 4.49
N SER A 354 -18.31 -2.44 4.46
CA SER A 354 -19.51 -3.05 5.03
C SER A 354 -19.52 -3.03 6.57
N LYS A 355 -18.35 -3.07 7.22
CA LYS A 355 -18.21 -3.08 8.68
C LYS A 355 -18.06 -1.68 9.31
N GLU A 356 -17.35 -0.75 8.67
CA GLU A 356 -16.93 0.52 9.30
C GLU A 356 -17.65 1.78 8.82
N PHE A 357 -18.71 1.66 8.06
CA PHE A 357 -19.40 2.81 7.45
C PHE A 357 -19.89 3.89 8.43
N LYS A 358 -19.95 3.62 9.70
CA LYS A 358 -20.40 4.59 10.71
C LYS A 358 -19.34 5.63 11.08
N ASN A 359 -18.04 5.44 10.77
CA ASN A 359 -16.93 6.26 11.30
C ASN A 359 -16.05 6.97 10.28
N LEU A 360 -16.23 6.76 8.96
CA LEU A 360 -15.39 7.39 7.95
C LEU A 360 -15.92 8.76 7.55
N LYS A 361 -15.12 9.78 7.81
CA LYS A 361 -15.37 11.15 7.36
C LYS A 361 -15.14 11.27 5.87
N ASN A 362 -16.16 11.79 5.20
CA ASN A 362 -16.11 12.19 3.80
C ASN A 362 -14.98 13.19 3.56
N PHE A 363 -14.07 12.89 2.64
CA PHE A 363 -13.06 13.83 2.14
C PHE A 363 -13.67 15.12 1.55
N ASN A 364 -14.96 15.11 1.22
CA ASN A 364 -15.69 16.24 0.65
C ASN A 364 -16.24 17.23 1.68
N SER A 365 -16.25 16.91 2.96
CA SER A 365 -16.77 17.82 3.98
C SER A 365 -15.64 18.33 4.86
N ASN A 366 -15.28 19.59 4.66
CA ASN A 366 -14.50 20.45 5.55
C ASN A 366 -13.00 20.62 5.28
N ASN A 367 -12.71 21.37 4.21
CA ASN A 367 -11.60 22.33 4.24
C ASN A 367 -12.06 23.73 4.69
N GLU A 368 -13.11 23.82 5.51
CA GLU A 368 -13.53 25.09 6.15
C GLU A 368 -13.62 24.90 7.66
N SER A 369 -12.49 24.87 8.30
CA SER A 369 -12.31 25.44 9.64
C SER A 369 -10.83 25.70 9.86
N LYS A 370 -10.41 26.90 9.47
CA LYS A 370 -9.28 27.58 10.08
C LYS A 370 -9.58 27.70 11.56
N ASN A 371 -8.79 27.01 12.40
CA ASN A 371 -8.50 27.48 13.76
C ASN A 371 -7.23 26.80 14.26
N ILE A 372 -6.16 27.52 14.17
CA ILE A 372 -5.23 27.96 15.18
C ILE A 372 -5.19 27.02 16.40
N PHE A 373 -4.29 26.05 16.39
CA PHE A 373 -3.68 25.51 17.58
C PHE A 373 -2.18 25.37 17.39
N ASN A 374 -1.45 26.10 18.26
CA ASN A 374 0.00 26.14 18.33
C ASN A 374 0.63 24.75 18.37
N LYS A 375 1.41 24.45 17.34
CA LYS A 375 2.31 23.31 17.26
C LYS A 375 3.37 23.38 18.36
N LYS A 376 3.19 22.63 19.45
CA LYS A 376 4.33 21.93 20.05
C LYS A 376 4.33 20.50 19.55
N ILE A 377 4.75 20.31 18.30
CA ILE A 377 5.17 19.00 17.80
C ILE A 377 6.42 18.65 18.64
N LEU A 378 6.26 17.68 19.51
CA LEU A 378 7.39 17.07 20.22
C LEU A 378 8.29 16.40 19.19
N LYS A 379 9.28 17.15 18.70
CA LYS A 379 10.42 16.64 17.91
C LYS A 379 11.30 15.75 18.80
N ASN A 380 10.77 14.66 19.34
CA ASN A 380 11.58 13.76 20.13
C ASN A 380 11.34 12.31 19.66
N ASN A 381 11.96 11.97 18.54
CA ASN A 381 11.94 10.62 17.96
C ASN A 381 12.31 9.53 18.98
N ASN A 382 13.16 9.83 19.96
CA ASN A 382 13.57 8.90 21.00
C ASN A 382 12.43 8.61 21.99
N LEU A 383 11.63 9.61 22.34
CA LEU A 383 10.48 9.45 23.23
C LEU A 383 9.39 8.59 22.58
N ILE A 384 9.12 8.83 21.30
CA ILE A 384 8.14 8.04 20.52
C ILE A 384 8.62 6.59 20.39
N LYS A 385 9.91 6.37 20.07
CA LYS A 385 10.49 5.01 20.01
C LYS A 385 10.39 4.27 21.34
N THR A 386 10.67 4.95 22.46
CA THR A 386 10.59 4.35 23.81
C THR A 386 9.15 4.00 24.19
N LYS A 387 8.19 4.87 23.86
CA LYS A 387 6.77 4.65 24.14
C LYS A 387 6.19 3.54 23.25
N LEU A 388 6.58 3.46 21.97
CA LEU A 388 6.21 2.36 21.10
C LEU A 388 6.79 1.02 21.58
N LYS A 389 8.05 0.99 22.06
CA LYS A 389 8.64 -0.22 22.67
C LYS A 389 7.83 -0.72 23.87
N LYS A 390 7.33 0.19 24.72
CA LYS A 390 6.46 -0.18 25.84
C LYS A 390 5.14 -0.77 25.36
N LEU A 391 4.50 -0.14 24.37
CA LEU A 391 3.25 -0.64 23.78
C LEU A 391 3.39 -2.06 23.22
N LEU A 392 4.50 -2.35 22.58
CA LEU A 392 4.74 -3.64 21.90
C LEU A 392 5.22 -4.75 22.86
N LYS A 393 5.71 -4.39 24.08
CA LYS A 393 6.13 -5.33 25.11
C LYS A 393 5.01 -5.76 26.07
N ILE A 394 3.93 -4.98 26.16
CA ILE A 394 2.78 -5.29 26.98
C ILE A 394 1.86 -6.24 26.21
N GLY A 395 2.07 -7.54 26.34
CA GLY A 395 1.25 -8.58 25.74
C GLY A 395 1.82 -9.94 26.05
#